data_0bd3665a91bcc60b45214cebbb02e5f3
#
_entry.id   0bd3665a91bcc60b45214cebbb02e5f3
#
_cell.length_a   1.000
_cell.length_b   1.000
_cell.length_c   1.000
_cell.angle_alpha   90.00
_cell.angle_beta   90.00
_cell.angle_gamma   90.00
#
_symmetry.space_group_name_H-M   'P 1'
#
loop_
_entity.id
_entity.type
_entity.pdbx_description
1 polymer ?
#
loop_
_entity_poly.entity_id
_entity_poly.type
_entity_poly.pdbx_seq_one_letter_code
_entity_poly.pdbx_strand_id
1 'polypeptide(L)'
;IIGTTEKQTLVSTGVPEVGRFLTAFDVQYKRYVCVIGTTMRERLFGSENPMFKAIRIGRSDFRVVGVMEKQGSAGFFGGPDFDSQIFVPITSFVRSFGSANRDLNVAVKAPAGVALDVFEYELMGEMRKVRKLTPTQTENFAINRMDSLVAMFNNIMGVVVLVGVLITGMSLFVG
;
A
#
# COMPACT_ATOMS: atom_id res chain seq x y z
N ILE A 1 -8.29 -5.24 5.01
CA ILE A 1 -8.21 -6.19 3.89
C ILE A 1 -8.06 -5.40 2.62
N ILE A 2 -7.14 -5.81 1.76
CA ILE A 2 -6.82 -5.16 0.50
C ILE A 2 -6.98 -6.17 -0.64
N GLY A 3 -7.81 -5.82 -1.62
CA GLY A 3 -7.87 -6.53 -2.90
C GLY A 3 -6.76 -6.03 -3.81
N THR A 4 -5.82 -6.88 -4.20
CA THR A 4 -4.67 -6.49 -5.01
C THR A 4 -4.36 -7.49 -6.12
N THR A 5 -3.38 -7.16 -6.95
CA THR A 5 -2.86 -8.03 -8.00
C THR A 5 -1.48 -8.56 -7.63
N GLU A 6 -0.98 -9.53 -8.40
CA GLU A 6 0.38 -10.07 -8.30
C GLU A 6 1.47 -8.99 -8.47
N LYS A 7 1.13 -7.90 -9.15
CA LYS A 7 2.07 -6.79 -9.44
C LYS A 7 2.35 -5.90 -8.23
N GLN A 8 1.66 -6.09 -7.11
CA GLN A 8 1.89 -5.33 -5.88
C GLN A 8 3.37 -5.40 -5.45
N THR A 9 4.02 -6.54 -5.60
CA THR A 9 5.43 -6.73 -5.25
C THR A 9 6.41 -5.91 -6.11
N LEU A 10 5.98 -5.41 -7.28
CA LEU A 10 6.80 -4.54 -8.13
C LEU A 10 6.84 -3.09 -7.63
N VAL A 11 5.81 -2.67 -6.92
CA VAL A 11 5.64 -1.29 -6.42
C VAL A 11 5.81 -1.20 -4.90
N SER A 12 5.65 -2.30 -4.18
CA SER A 12 5.86 -2.40 -2.72
C SER A 12 7.23 -3.00 -2.42
N THR A 13 7.84 -2.58 -1.33
CA THR A 13 9.13 -3.11 -0.85
C THR A 13 9.00 -4.42 -0.08
N GLY A 14 7.77 -4.77 0.36
CA GLY A 14 7.53 -5.96 1.17
C GLY A 14 7.55 -7.24 0.33
N VAL A 15 8.29 -8.23 0.81
CA VAL A 15 8.32 -9.59 0.27
C VAL A 15 7.71 -10.58 1.28
N PRO A 16 7.22 -11.74 0.85
CA PRO A 16 6.81 -12.78 1.79
C PRO A 16 8.02 -13.35 2.54
N GLU A 17 7.93 -13.42 3.87
CA GLU A 17 8.90 -14.11 4.73
C GLU A 17 8.70 -15.63 4.63
N VAL A 18 7.45 -16.05 4.58
CA VAL A 18 7.07 -17.48 4.49
C VAL A 18 6.05 -17.66 3.37
N GLY A 19 6.24 -18.69 2.58
CA GLY A 19 5.33 -19.03 1.47
C GLY A 19 5.56 -18.18 0.23
N ARG A 20 4.47 -17.67 -0.36
CA ARG A 20 4.51 -16.88 -1.60
C ARG A 20 3.49 -15.74 -1.58
N PHE A 21 3.73 -14.73 -2.40
CA PHE A 21 2.71 -13.73 -2.71
C PHE A 21 1.65 -14.26 -3.68
N LEU A 22 0.65 -13.44 -3.98
CA LEU A 22 -0.37 -13.73 -4.98
C LEU A 22 0.29 -13.89 -6.35
N THR A 23 -0.24 -14.78 -7.17
CA THR A 23 0.19 -15.01 -8.54
C THR A 23 -0.87 -14.56 -9.53
N ALA A 24 -0.47 -14.33 -10.79
CA ALA A 24 -1.41 -14.04 -11.87
C ALA A 24 -2.51 -15.12 -11.98
N PHE A 25 -2.16 -16.38 -11.73
CA PHE A 25 -3.11 -17.47 -11.69
C PHE A 25 -4.18 -17.31 -10.60
N ASP A 26 -3.78 -16.87 -9.39
CA ASP A 26 -4.74 -16.64 -8.30
C ASP A 26 -5.72 -15.51 -8.64
N VAL A 27 -5.24 -14.45 -9.32
CA VAL A 27 -6.07 -13.33 -9.76
C VAL A 27 -6.99 -13.75 -10.90
N GLN A 28 -6.45 -14.41 -11.94
CA GLN A 28 -7.19 -14.81 -13.12
C GLN A 28 -8.32 -15.79 -12.79
N TYR A 29 -8.02 -16.80 -11.98
CA TYR A 29 -8.98 -17.85 -11.59
C TYR A 29 -9.79 -17.52 -10.34
N LYS A 30 -9.72 -16.29 -9.85
CA LYS A 30 -10.50 -15.81 -8.69
C LYS A 30 -10.37 -16.74 -7.48
N ARG A 31 -9.14 -17.20 -7.19
CA ARG A 31 -8.88 -18.15 -6.11
C ARG A 31 -9.06 -17.48 -4.74
N TYR A 32 -9.66 -18.21 -3.82
CA TYR A 32 -9.81 -17.78 -2.44
C TYR A 32 -8.54 -18.08 -1.64
N VAL A 33 -7.50 -17.30 -1.90
CA VAL A 33 -6.22 -17.34 -1.20
C VAL A 33 -5.91 -15.97 -0.61
N CYS A 34 -5.11 -15.94 0.45
CA CYS A 34 -4.68 -14.69 1.06
C CYS A 34 -3.23 -14.75 1.52
N VAL A 35 -2.62 -13.57 1.56
CA VAL A 35 -1.33 -13.32 2.20
C VAL A 35 -1.57 -12.40 3.37
N ILE A 36 -1.00 -12.71 4.53
CA ILE A 36 -1.24 -11.98 5.77
C ILE A 36 0.01 -11.29 6.27
N GLY A 37 -0.14 -10.13 6.90
CA GLY A 37 0.94 -9.46 7.60
C GLY A 37 1.25 -10.12 8.95
N THR A 38 2.39 -9.77 9.54
CA THR A 38 2.90 -10.37 10.78
C THR A 38 1.97 -10.17 11.96
N THR A 39 1.42 -8.99 12.15
CA THR A 39 0.44 -8.71 13.22
C THR A 39 -0.83 -9.56 13.09
N MET A 40 -1.30 -9.76 11.86
CA MET A 40 -2.46 -10.64 11.60
C MET A 40 -2.13 -12.10 11.86
N ARG A 41 -0.92 -12.56 11.52
CA ARG A 41 -0.45 -13.90 11.87
C ARG A 41 -0.50 -14.11 13.37
N GLU A 42 0.09 -13.19 14.15
CA GLU A 42 0.16 -13.30 15.61
C GLU A 42 -1.24 -13.30 16.26
N ARG A 43 -2.14 -12.43 15.78
CA ARG A 43 -3.51 -12.32 16.32
C ARG A 43 -4.38 -13.54 16.01
N LEU A 44 -4.25 -14.14 14.83
CA LEU A 44 -5.13 -15.21 14.38
C LEU A 44 -4.58 -16.61 14.71
N PHE A 45 -3.27 -16.76 14.74
CA PHE A 45 -2.62 -18.07 14.87
C PHE A 45 -1.63 -18.17 16.02
N GLY A 46 -1.24 -17.04 16.64
CA GLY A 46 -0.24 -17.03 17.71
C GLY A 46 1.08 -17.67 17.26
N SER A 47 1.47 -18.76 17.92
CA SER A 47 2.67 -19.53 17.56
C SER A 47 2.44 -20.63 16.52
N GLU A 48 1.18 -20.86 16.11
CA GLU A 48 0.87 -21.91 15.14
C GLU A 48 1.29 -21.50 13.72
N ASN A 49 1.64 -22.50 12.90
CA ASN A 49 1.91 -22.30 11.50
C ASN A 49 0.62 -21.93 10.75
N PRO A 50 0.52 -20.72 10.15
CA PRO A 50 -0.69 -20.27 9.45
C PRO A 50 -0.83 -20.89 8.06
N MET A 51 0.23 -21.47 7.51
CA MET A 51 0.27 -21.92 6.11
C MET A 51 -0.82 -22.94 5.81
N PHE A 52 -1.54 -22.67 4.72
CA PHE A 52 -2.64 -23.46 4.19
C PHE A 52 -3.89 -23.55 5.07
N LYS A 53 -3.89 -22.91 6.27
CA LYS A 53 -5.10 -22.77 7.07
C LYS A 53 -6.08 -21.79 6.42
N ALA A 54 -7.36 -21.98 6.69
CA ALA A 54 -8.42 -21.10 6.21
C ALA A 54 -8.70 -19.97 7.21
N ILE A 55 -8.87 -18.76 6.69
CA ILE A 55 -9.33 -17.60 7.45
C ILE A 55 -10.70 -17.21 6.90
N ARG A 56 -11.69 -17.09 7.77
CA ARG A 56 -13.01 -16.59 7.39
C ARG A 56 -13.00 -15.08 7.31
N ILE A 57 -13.25 -14.54 6.12
CA ILE A 57 -13.34 -13.11 5.85
C ILE A 57 -14.74 -12.80 5.31
N GLY A 58 -15.56 -12.23 6.17
CA GLY A 58 -16.98 -12.06 5.86
C GLY A 58 -17.70 -13.39 5.68
N ARG A 59 -18.18 -13.67 4.46
CA ARG A 59 -18.90 -14.92 4.13
C ARG A 59 -18.02 -15.93 3.36
N SER A 60 -16.76 -15.63 3.14
CA SER A 60 -15.84 -16.43 2.31
C SER A 60 -14.65 -16.91 3.12
N ASP A 61 -14.21 -18.14 2.89
CA ASP A 61 -13.03 -18.72 3.51
C ASP A 61 -11.83 -18.58 2.56
N PHE A 62 -10.77 -17.91 3.02
CA PHE A 62 -9.54 -17.70 2.27
C PHE A 62 -8.41 -18.53 2.85
N ARG A 63 -7.67 -19.24 1.99
CA ARG A 63 -6.53 -20.06 2.41
C ARG A 63 -5.26 -19.22 2.46
N VAL A 64 -4.53 -19.27 3.56
CA VAL A 64 -3.25 -18.58 3.71
C VAL A 64 -2.19 -19.26 2.83
N VAL A 65 -1.56 -18.48 1.94
CA VAL A 65 -0.51 -18.95 1.03
C VAL A 65 0.83 -18.24 1.26
N GLY A 66 0.85 -17.24 2.12
CA GLY A 66 2.07 -16.56 2.52
C GLY A 66 1.86 -15.63 3.71
N VAL A 67 2.97 -15.31 4.35
CA VAL A 67 3.07 -14.33 5.43
C VAL A 67 4.10 -13.29 5.00
N MET A 68 3.74 -12.00 5.06
CA MET A 68 4.67 -10.92 4.72
C MET A 68 5.74 -10.78 5.81
N GLU A 69 6.93 -10.34 5.40
CA GLU A 69 7.94 -9.88 6.35
C GLU A 69 7.44 -8.68 7.14
N LYS A 70 7.98 -8.50 8.34
CA LYS A 70 7.65 -7.36 9.19
C LYS A 70 8.16 -6.07 8.56
N GLN A 71 7.25 -5.20 8.18
CA GLN A 71 7.57 -3.90 7.57
C GLN A 71 7.55 -2.76 8.59
N GLY A 72 6.95 -2.98 9.74
CA GLY A 72 6.68 -1.96 10.73
C GLY A 72 5.47 -1.10 10.35
N SER A 73 4.95 -0.39 11.33
CA SER A 73 3.92 0.61 11.09
C SER A 73 4.58 1.97 10.92
N ALA A 74 4.25 2.70 9.87
CA ALA A 74 4.52 4.14 9.79
C ALA A 74 3.63 4.92 10.78
N GLY A 75 3.19 4.27 11.85
CA GLY A 75 2.11 4.67 12.74
C GLY A 75 2.30 5.99 13.46
N PHE A 76 3.53 6.44 13.68
CA PHE A 76 3.77 7.74 14.30
C PHE A 76 3.30 8.91 13.41
N PHE A 77 3.25 8.71 12.10
CA PHE A 77 2.81 9.71 11.12
C PHE A 77 1.48 9.35 10.42
N GLY A 78 0.71 8.39 10.96
CA GLY A 78 -0.57 8.01 10.39
C GLY A 78 -0.48 7.22 9.07
N GLY A 79 0.66 6.64 8.76
CA GLY A 79 0.83 5.77 7.59
C GLY A 79 0.09 4.44 7.74
N PRO A 80 -0.10 3.70 6.63
CA PRO A 80 -0.77 2.41 6.67
C PRO A 80 0.05 1.40 7.48
N ASP A 81 -0.62 0.68 8.36
CA ASP A 81 -0.04 -0.46 9.09
C ASP A 81 -0.04 -1.69 8.16
N PHE A 82 1.08 -1.91 7.48
CA PHE A 82 1.24 -3.03 6.57
C PHE A 82 1.21 -4.39 7.28
N ASP A 83 1.66 -4.44 8.52
CA ASP A 83 1.73 -5.67 9.31
C ASP A 83 0.33 -6.18 9.73
N SER A 84 -0.66 -5.30 9.78
CA SER A 84 -2.06 -5.64 10.07
C SER A 84 -2.91 -5.89 8.81
N GLN A 85 -2.31 -5.98 7.63
CA GLN A 85 -3.04 -6.14 6.39
C GLN A 85 -3.22 -7.60 5.99
N ILE A 86 -4.31 -7.86 5.25
CA ILE A 86 -4.57 -9.12 4.58
C ILE A 86 -4.73 -8.80 3.09
N PHE A 87 -3.89 -9.39 2.26
CA PHE A 87 -3.93 -9.25 0.81
C PHE A 87 -4.68 -10.42 0.19
N VAL A 88 -5.64 -10.12 -0.66
CA VAL A 88 -6.43 -11.10 -1.40
C VAL A 88 -6.46 -10.73 -2.90
N PRO A 89 -6.65 -11.68 -3.82
CA PRO A 89 -6.81 -11.35 -5.23
C PRO A 89 -7.96 -10.37 -5.43
N ILE A 90 -7.72 -9.30 -6.19
CA ILE A 90 -8.73 -8.24 -6.41
C ILE A 90 -10.03 -8.81 -6.99
N THR A 91 -9.92 -9.83 -7.84
CA THR A 91 -11.07 -10.50 -8.47
C THR A 91 -11.91 -11.27 -7.46
N SER A 92 -11.28 -11.94 -6.49
CA SER A 92 -11.97 -12.63 -5.38
C SER A 92 -12.53 -11.63 -4.38
N PHE A 93 -11.82 -10.52 -4.15
CA PHE A 93 -12.28 -9.41 -3.32
C PHE A 93 -13.60 -8.82 -3.85
N VAL A 94 -13.62 -8.45 -5.14
CA VAL A 94 -14.81 -7.90 -5.79
C VAL A 94 -15.97 -8.90 -5.78
N ARG A 95 -15.69 -10.18 -5.98
CA ARG A 95 -16.70 -11.24 -5.93
C ARG A 95 -17.33 -11.40 -4.55
N SER A 96 -16.52 -11.29 -3.46
CA SER A 96 -16.98 -11.53 -2.09
C SER A 96 -17.62 -10.30 -1.44
N PHE A 97 -17.13 -9.10 -1.78
CA PHE A 97 -17.48 -7.85 -1.11
C PHE A 97 -18.12 -6.81 -2.03
N GLY A 98 -18.21 -7.08 -3.33
CA GLY A 98 -18.71 -6.11 -4.32
C GLY A 98 -17.69 -5.02 -4.64
N SER A 99 -18.01 -4.20 -5.64
CA SER A 99 -17.20 -3.05 -6.08
C SER A 99 -17.89 -1.70 -5.82
N ALA A 100 -19.14 -1.69 -5.38
CA ALA A 100 -19.88 -0.46 -5.16
C ALA A 100 -19.27 0.37 -4.02
N ASN A 101 -19.16 1.68 -4.22
CA ASN A 101 -18.64 2.66 -3.26
C ASN A 101 -17.24 2.33 -2.71
N ARG A 102 -16.37 1.83 -3.58
CA ARG A 102 -14.97 1.55 -3.24
C ARG A 102 -14.04 2.28 -4.17
N ASP A 103 -13.02 2.88 -3.59
CA ASP A 103 -11.96 3.52 -4.36
C ASP A 103 -11.00 2.47 -4.92
N LEU A 104 -10.56 2.69 -6.16
CA LEU A 104 -9.53 1.91 -6.81
C LEU A 104 -8.25 2.74 -6.86
N ASN A 105 -7.22 2.25 -6.19
CA ASN A 105 -5.90 2.85 -6.24
C ASN A 105 -5.04 2.07 -7.25
N VAL A 106 -4.50 2.79 -8.22
CA VAL A 106 -3.55 2.25 -9.20
C VAL A 106 -2.17 2.77 -8.84
N ALA A 107 -1.31 1.88 -8.36
CA ALA A 107 0.07 2.22 -8.07
C ALA A 107 0.92 2.03 -9.33
N VAL A 108 1.67 3.05 -9.71
CA VAL A 108 2.53 3.05 -10.89
C VAL A 108 3.93 3.48 -10.47
N LYS A 109 4.94 2.77 -10.98
CA LYS A 109 6.34 3.10 -10.74
C LYS A 109 6.93 3.74 -12.00
N ALA A 110 7.49 4.93 -11.86
CA ALA A 110 8.18 5.59 -12.95
C ALA A 110 9.43 4.79 -13.37
N PRO A 111 9.73 4.69 -14.67
CA PRO A 111 10.98 4.11 -15.14
C PRO A 111 12.19 4.88 -14.62
N ALA A 112 13.32 4.19 -14.44
CA ALA A 112 14.56 4.85 -14.06
C ALA A 112 14.99 5.87 -15.14
N GLY A 113 15.37 7.07 -14.70
CA GLY A 113 15.86 8.14 -15.60
C GLY A 113 14.77 9.03 -16.20
N VAL A 114 13.50 8.76 -15.95
CA VAL A 114 12.41 9.65 -16.37
C VAL A 114 12.09 10.63 -15.24
N ALA A 115 12.00 11.93 -15.57
CA ALA A 115 11.58 12.93 -14.61
C ALA A 115 10.11 12.69 -14.20
N LEU A 116 9.83 12.77 -12.91
CA LEU A 116 8.49 12.47 -12.38
C LEU A 116 7.40 13.36 -12.98
N ASP A 117 7.72 14.62 -13.26
CA ASP A 117 6.76 15.55 -13.86
C ASP A 117 6.37 15.15 -15.28
N VAL A 118 7.34 14.67 -16.08
CA VAL A 118 7.08 14.16 -17.43
C VAL A 118 6.25 12.89 -17.36
N PHE A 119 6.61 11.99 -16.47
CA PHE A 119 5.88 10.75 -16.26
C PHE A 119 4.44 10.97 -15.79
N GLU A 120 4.23 11.92 -14.88
CA GLU A 120 2.89 12.30 -14.40
C GLU A 120 2.03 12.82 -15.55
N TYR A 121 2.60 13.67 -16.42
CA TYR A 121 1.89 14.20 -17.57
C TYR A 121 1.46 13.10 -18.56
N GLU A 122 2.36 12.17 -18.85
CA GLU A 122 2.04 11.00 -19.69
C GLU A 122 0.97 10.12 -19.05
N LEU A 123 1.11 9.83 -17.75
CA LEU A 123 0.15 9.04 -16.99
C LEU A 123 -1.24 9.69 -16.98
N MET A 124 -1.30 11.01 -16.82
CA MET A 124 -2.54 11.77 -16.90
C MET A 124 -3.21 11.58 -18.26
N GLY A 125 -2.44 11.67 -19.34
CA GLY A 125 -2.94 11.45 -20.70
C GLY A 125 -3.52 10.03 -20.89
N GLU A 126 -2.83 9.01 -20.42
CA GLU A 126 -3.30 7.62 -20.50
C GLU A 126 -4.54 7.39 -19.61
N MET A 127 -4.57 7.95 -18.41
CA MET A 127 -5.73 7.83 -17.52
C MET A 127 -6.97 8.51 -18.12
N ARG A 128 -6.83 9.67 -18.76
CA ARG A 128 -7.93 10.33 -19.46
C ARG A 128 -8.50 9.46 -20.58
N LYS A 129 -7.65 8.75 -21.35
CA LYS A 129 -8.08 7.78 -22.38
C LYS A 129 -8.86 6.61 -21.77
N VAL A 130 -8.31 5.99 -20.71
CA VAL A 130 -8.97 4.88 -20.03
C VAL A 130 -10.33 5.28 -19.46
N ARG A 131 -10.41 6.48 -18.90
CA ARG A 131 -11.66 7.05 -18.35
C ARG A 131 -12.59 7.62 -19.40
N LYS A 132 -12.18 7.64 -20.68
CA LYS A 132 -12.94 8.19 -21.82
C LYS A 132 -13.35 9.65 -21.62
N LEU A 133 -12.48 10.45 -21.01
CA LEU A 133 -12.71 11.88 -20.80
C LEU A 133 -12.46 12.66 -22.08
N THR A 134 -13.37 13.57 -22.42
CA THR A 134 -13.17 14.52 -23.50
C THR A 134 -12.16 15.60 -23.08
N PRO A 135 -11.50 16.30 -24.04
CA PRO A 135 -10.50 17.33 -23.72
C PRO A 135 -10.99 18.44 -22.78
N THR A 136 -12.29 18.73 -22.81
CA THR A 136 -12.93 19.78 -22.01
C THR A 136 -13.46 19.34 -20.65
N GLN A 137 -13.46 18.03 -20.38
CA GLN A 137 -13.93 17.51 -19.09
C GLN A 137 -12.84 17.57 -18.02
N THR A 138 -13.26 17.92 -16.81
CA THR A 138 -12.38 17.88 -15.61
C THR A 138 -12.04 16.43 -15.26
N GLU A 139 -10.85 16.23 -14.72
CA GLU A 139 -10.40 14.92 -14.23
C GLU A 139 -11.31 14.43 -13.09
N ASN A 140 -11.71 13.15 -13.19
CA ASN A 140 -12.48 12.44 -12.16
C ASN A 140 -11.61 11.43 -11.39
N PHE A 141 -10.29 11.67 -11.38
CA PHE A 141 -9.28 10.91 -10.67
C PHE A 141 -8.22 11.86 -10.10
N ALA A 142 -7.49 11.42 -9.10
CA ALA A 142 -6.36 12.15 -8.52
C ALA A 142 -5.06 11.36 -8.71
N ILE A 143 -3.98 12.07 -8.99
CA ILE A 143 -2.63 11.51 -9.02
C ILE A 143 -1.93 11.97 -7.73
N ASN A 144 -1.55 11.02 -6.89
CA ASN A 144 -0.83 11.28 -5.65
C ASN A 144 0.63 10.89 -5.82
N ARG A 145 1.54 11.79 -5.48
CA ARG A 145 2.98 11.58 -5.58
C ARG A 145 3.56 11.27 -4.20
N MET A 146 4.38 10.23 -4.13
CA MET A 146 5.06 9.86 -2.87
C MET A 146 6.19 10.84 -2.50
N ASP A 147 6.83 11.47 -3.49
CA ASP A 147 7.90 12.47 -3.27
C ASP A 147 7.38 13.73 -2.57
N SER A 148 6.15 14.15 -2.83
CA SER A 148 5.53 15.28 -2.13
C SER A 148 5.36 15.02 -0.64
N LEU A 149 5.06 13.78 -0.26
CA LEU A 149 5.00 13.36 1.14
C LEU A 149 6.37 13.39 1.81
N VAL A 150 7.41 12.92 1.10
CA VAL A 150 8.81 12.98 1.58
C VAL A 150 9.27 14.41 1.75
N ALA A 151 8.96 15.31 0.81
CA ALA A 151 9.29 16.73 0.90
C ALA A 151 8.60 17.40 2.08
N MET A 152 7.31 17.14 2.30
CA MET A 152 6.55 17.62 3.44
C MET A 152 7.17 17.13 4.76
N PHE A 153 7.53 15.86 4.84
CA PHE A 153 8.21 15.28 6.00
C PHE A 153 9.54 15.97 6.29
N ASN A 154 10.40 16.16 5.28
CA ASN A 154 11.68 16.84 5.44
C ASN A 154 11.53 18.27 5.91
N ASN A 155 10.51 18.99 5.44
CA ASN A 155 10.21 20.34 5.90
C ASN A 155 9.80 20.36 7.38
N ILE A 156 8.94 19.45 7.82
CA ILE A 156 8.52 19.33 9.22
C ILE A 156 9.74 19.00 10.10
N MET A 157 10.56 18.03 9.67
CA MET A 157 11.77 17.65 10.41
C MET A 157 12.76 18.81 10.49
N GLY A 158 12.91 19.60 9.44
CA GLY A 158 13.73 20.82 9.44
C GLY A 158 13.29 21.82 10.51
N VAL A 159 11.98 22.05 10.63
CA VAL A 159 11.42 22.94 11.67
C VAL A 159 11.67 22.37 13.08
N VAL A 160 11.46 21.08 13.28
CA VAL A 160 11.69 20.41 14.59
C VAL A 160 13.15 20.54 15.01
N VAL A 161 14.09 20.31 14.12
CA VAL A 161 15.53 20.46 14.37
C VAL A 161 15.86 21.92 14.71
N LEU A 162 15.35 22.88 13.95
CA LEU A 162 15.57 24.31 14.21
C LEU A 162 15.08 24.70 15.62
N VAL A 163 13.88 24.30 16.00
CA VAL A 163 13.32 24.57 17.34
C VAL A 163 14.17 23.89 18.41
N GLY A 164 14.62 22.67 18.21
CA GLY A 164 15.52 21.96 19.13
C GLY A 164 16.85 22.69 19.33
N VAL A 165 17.47 23.18 18.25
CA VAL A 165 18.70 23.97 18.31
C VAL A 165 18.48 25.32 19.06
N LEU A 166 17.35 25.98 18.82
CA LEU A 166 17.04 27.22 19.52
C LEU A 166 16.86 27.02 21.03
N ILE A 167 16.14 25.93 21.43
CA ILE A 167 15.94 25.61 22.85
C ILE A 167 17.27 25.27 23.53
N THR A 168 18.09 24.43 22.90
CA THR A 168 19.40 24.05 23.44
C THR A 168 20.37 25.23 23.47
N GLY A 169 20.34 26.09 22.44
CA GLY A 169 21.11 27.33 22.41
C GLY A 169 20.71 28.29 23.52
N MET A 170 19.42 28.52 23.75
CA MET A 170 18.95 29.32 24.87
C MET A 170 19.35 28.75 26.23
N SER A 171 19.27 27.43 26.41
CA SER A 171 19.69 26.76 27.64
C SER A 171 21.18 26.96 27.94
N LEU A 172 22.02 27.03 26.92
CA LEU A 172 23.47 27.29 27.04
C LEU A 172 23.77 28.75 27.40
N PHE A 173 22.90 29.72 27.05
CA PHE A 173 23.07 31.13 27.40
C PHE A 173 22.54 31.49 28.77
N VAL A 174 21.61 30.71 29.31
CA VAL A 174 20.95 30.98 30.62
C VAL A 174 21.63 30.23 31.78
N GLY A 175 22.39 29.16 31.49
CA GLY A 175 23.18 28.39 32.47
C GLY A 175 24.62 28.78 32.50
#